data_46437ca64b56cd5101217955e461916d
#
_entry.id   46437ca64b56cd5101217955e461916d
#
_cell.length_a   1.000
_cell.length_b   1.000
_cell.length_c   1.000
_cell.angle_alpha   90.00
_cell.angle_beta   90.00
_cell.angle_gamma   90.00
#
_symmetry.space_group_name_H-M   'P 1'
#
loop_
_entity.id
_entity.type
_entity.pdbx_description
1 polymer ?
#
loop_
_entity_poly.entity_id
_entity_poly.type
_entity_poly.pdbx_seq_one_letter_code
_entity_poly.pdbx_strand_id
1 'polypeptide(L)'
;MFDNDLLFLKDYLDKDRQNHEGETANYKKIIKYLIAAEDHRFYFHPGADIIAIFRAIYKNVFFHKHEGASTIEQQLVRVLTNDYERTLKRKLKEIYLASHLRKYADKETIAIAYLDIAYYGANYQNLKKILKRFDTLLSKDMSDEVCAEVVARLKYPEPNTMTEKRREQIIRRKEYILQRYAKMFG
;
A
#
# COMPACT_ATOMS: atom_id res chain seq x y z
N MET A 1 19.55 -15.67 -8.14
CA MET A 1 19.13 -16.10 -6.80
C MET A 1 17.64 -15.79 -6.53
N PHE A 2 17.08 -14.73 -7.13
CA PHE A 2 15.66 -14.35 -6.98
C PHE A 2 14.91 -14.32 -8.31
N ASP A 3 15.42 -15.03 -9.32
CA ASP A 3 14.88 -14.97 -10.69
C ASP A 3 13.45 -15.54 -10.78
N ASN A 4 13.16 -16.60 -10.03
CA ASN A 4 11.82 -17.18 -9.97
C ASN A 4 10.80 -16.21 -9.33
N ASP A 5 11.19 -15.51 -8.25
CA ASP A 5 10.34 -14.49 -7.65
C ASP A 5 10.09 -13.33 -8.63
N LEU A 6 11.11 -12.88 -9.37
CA LEU A 6 10.96 -11.82 -10.36
C LEU A 6 10.05 -12.21 -11.52
N LEU A 7 10.17 -13.46 -12.02
CA LEU A 7 9.28 -13.97 -13.05
C LEU A 7 7.84 -14.04 -12.56
N PHE A 8 7.62 -14.56 -11.35
CA PHE A 8 6.30 -14.60 -10.74
C PHE A 8 5.68 -13.20 -10.59
N LEU A 9 6.46 -12.22 -10.10
CA LEU A 9 6.00 -10.83 -9.95
C LEU A 9 5.65 -10.20 -11.30
N LYS A 10 6.46 -10.46 -12.33
CA LYS A 10 6.21 -10.01 -13.70
C LYS A 10 4.90 -10.58 -14.24
N ASP A 11 4.75 -11.90 -14.18
CA ASP A 11 3.56 -12.59 -14.69
C ASP A 11 2.29 -12.11 -13.97
N TYR A 12 2.39 -11.86 -12.67
CA TYR A 12 1.29 -11.28 -11.90
C TYR A 12 0.92 -9.87 -12.40
N LEU A 13 1.90 -8.98 -12.55
CA LEU A 13 1.67 -7.61 -12.99
C LEU A 13 1.14 -7.53 -14.43
N ASP A 14 1.60 -8.41 -15.31
CA ASP A 14 1.10 -8.48 -16.69
C ASP A 14 -0.39 -8.91 -16.73
N LYS A 15 -0.78 -9.89 -15.93
CA LYS A 15 -2.19 -10.32 -15.78
C LYS A 15 -3.05 -9.25 -15.13
N ASP A 16 -2.56 -8.64 -14.05
CA ASP A 16 -3.27 -7.58 -13.33
C ASP A 16 -3.56 -6.39 -14.24
N ARG A 17 -2.58 -5.94 -15.03
CA ARG A 17 -2.73 -4.87 -16.02
C ARG A 17 -3.81 -5.19 -17.06
N GLN A 18 -3.85 -6.42 -17.59
CA GLN A 18 -4.88 -6.85 -18.54
C GLN A 18 -6.27 -6.82 -17.92
N ASN A 19 -6.42 -7.22 -16.65
CA ASN A 19 -7.69 -7.22 -15.94
C ASN A 19 -8.23 -5.80 -15.68
N HIS A 20 -7.36 -4.77 -15.66
CA HIS A 20 -7.72 -3.37 -15.36
C HIS A 20 -7.63 -2.45 -16.58
N GLU A 21 -7.53 -3.02 -17.78
CA GLU A 21 -7.51 -2.22 -19.02
C GLU A 21 -8.81 -1.42 -19.15
N GLY A 22 -8.68 -0.08 -19.22
CA GLY A 22 -9.80 0.86 -19.26
C GLY A 22 -10.36 1.30 -17.88
N GLU A 23 -10.03 0.62 -16.78
CA GLU A 23 -10.55 0.95 -15.44
C GLU A 23 -9.61 1.83 -14.60
N THR A 24 -8.39 2.07 -15.06
CA THR A 24 -7.32 2.79 -14.32
C THR A 24 -7.78 4.15 -13.80
N ALA A 25 -8.67 4.84 -14.56
CA ALA A 25 -9.20 6.13 -14.14
C ALA A 25 -9.95 6.09 -12.80
N ASN A 26 -10.62 4.96 -12.49
CA ASN A 26 -11.37 4.78 -11.25
C ASN A 26 -10.47 4.64 -10.02
N TYR A 27 -9.23 4.20 -10.20
CA TYR A 27 -8.24 4.07 -9.11
C TYR A 27 -7.54 5.38 -8.75
N LYS A 28 -7.52 6.38 -9.64
CA LYS A 28 -6.70 7.60 -9.46
C LYS A 28 -6.89 8.28 -8.11
N LYS A 29 -8.13 8.35 -7.64
CA LYS A 29 -8.42 9.00 -6.37
C LYS A 29 -7.85 8.20 -5.19
N ILE A 30 -8.19 6.92 -5.07
CA ILE A 30 -7.74 6.10 -3.94
C ILE A 30 -6.21 5.89 -3.92
N ILE A 31 -5.55 5.89 -5.10
CA ILE A 31 -4.08 5.87 -5.20
C ILE A 31 -3.46 7.10 -4.53
N LYS A 32 -4.02 8.30 -4.70
CA LYS A 32 -3.54 9.51 -4.02
C LYS A 32 -3.64 9.36 -2.50
N TYR A 33 -4.71 8.76 -1.98
CA TYR A 33 -4.86 8.46 -0.55
C TYR A 33 -3.85 7.42 -0.07
N LEU A 34 -3.59 6.37 -0.87
CA LEU A 34 -2.56 5.38 -0.59
C LEU A 34 -1.17 6.04 -0.50
N ILE A 35 -0.82 6.89 -1.46
CA ILE A 35 0.45 7.62 -1.48
C ILE A 35 0.58 8.53 -0.26
N ALA A 36 -0.45 9.29 0.08
CA ALA A 36 -0.45 10.16 1.26
C ALA A 36 -0.27 9.38 2.56
N ALA A 37 -0.82 8.16 2.64
CA ALA A 37 -0.79 7.31 3.82
C ALA A 37 0.54 6.57 4.00
N GLU A 38 1.05 5.95 2.94
CA GLU A 38 2.09 4.93 3.02
C GLU A 38 3.42 5.38 2.41
N ASP A 39 3.39 6.19 1.33
CA ASP A 39 4.59 6.47 0.55
C ASP A 39 4.53 7.84 -0.16
N HIS A 40 4.67 8.91 0.62
CA HIS A 40 4.56 10.28 0.10
C HIS A 40 5.63 10.66 -0.95
N ARG A 41 6.66 9.83 -1.14
CA ARG A 41 7.71 9.98 -2.15
C ARG A 41 7.59 8.95 -3.27
N PHE A 42 6.44 8.29 -3.43
CA PHE A 42 6.19 7.20 -4.34
C PHE A 42 6.73 7.43 -5.76
N TYR A 43 6.55 8.61 -6.31
CA TYR A 43 7.02 8.94 -7.67
C TYR A 43 8.52 9.29 -7.75
N PHE A 44 9.22 9.44 -6.62
CA PHE A 44 10.59 9.94 -6.56
C PHE A 44 11.66 8.86 -6.31
N HIS A 45 11.28 7.60 -6.22
CA HIS A 45 12.21 6.48 -6.04
C HIS A 45 11.89 5.31 -6.98
N PRO A 46 12.86 4.43 -7.28
CA PRO A 46 12.68 3.34 -8.25
C PRO A 46 11.99 2.08 -7.68
N GLY A 47 11.57 2.08 -6.42
CA GLY A 47 10.96 0.92 -5.73
C GLY A 47 11.35 0.82 -4.26
N ALA A 48 12.51 1.37 -3.89
CA ALA A 48 12.93 1.54 -2.50
C ALA A 48 13.35 2.99 -2.26
N ASP A 49 12.80 3.63 -1.24
CA ASP A 49 13.15 5.00 -0.85
C ASP A 49 14.30 4.99 0.16
N ILE A 50 15.53 5.12 -0.37
CA ILE A 50 16.76 5.15 0.44
C ILE A 50 16.72 6.32 1.44
N ILE A 51 16.19 7.48 1.05
CA ILE A 51 16.08 8.65 1.93
C ILE A 51 15.13 8.36 3.10
N ALA A 52 13.99 7.72 2.81
CA ALA A 52 13.05 7.32 3.87
C ALA A 52 13.67 6.27 4.81
N ILE A 53 14.47 5.33 4.28
CA ILE A 53 15.18 4.34 5.09
C ILE A 53 16.16 5.01 6.06
N PHE A 54 17.01 5.90 5.56
CA PHE A 54 17.96 6.64 6.41
C PHE A 54 17.23 7.52 7.45
N ARG A 55 16.17 8.22 7.05
CA ARG A 55 15.35 9.02 7.96
C ARG A 55 14.72 8.16 9.06
N ALA A 56 14.18 6.98 8.71
CA ALA A 56 13.58 6.08 9.68
C ALA A 56 14.62 5.52 10.66
N ILE A 57 15.80 5.12 10.18
CA ILE A 57 16.92 4.68 11.03
C ILE A 57 17.30 5.79 12.00
N TYR A 58 17.51 7.00 11.50
CA TYR A 58 17.87 8.16 12.33
C TYR A 58 16.82 8.43 13.42
N LYS A 59 15.54 8.48 13.06
CA LYS A 59 14.44 8.71 14.02
C LYS A 59 14.28 7.58 15.04
N ASN A 60 14.43 6.33 14.59
CA ASN A 60 14.31 5.17 15.47
C ASN A 60 15.46 5.13 16.49
N VAL A 61 16.69 5.44 16.07
CA VAL A 61 17.88 5.39 16.94
C VAL A 61 17.92 6.59 17.90
N PHE A 62 17.70 7.81 17.40
CA PHE A 62 17.90 9.02 18.21
C PHE A 62 16.63 9.51 18.92
N PHE A 63 15.44 9.19 18.43
CA PHE A 63 14.19 9.71 18.98
C PHE A 63 13.24 8.62 19.49
N HIS A 64 13.62 7.34 19.42
CA HIS A 64 12.78 6.19 19.79
C HIS A 64 11.37 6.24 19.13
N LYS A 65 11.27 6.85 17.94
CA LYS A 65 10.02 6.96 17.18
C LYS A 65 10.02 5.89 16.09
N HIS A 66 9.10 4.93 16.17
CA HIS A 66 8.92 3.93 15.14
C HIS A 66 8.32 4.56 13.87
N GLU A 67 9.17 4.99 12.95
CA GLU A 67 8.76 5.44 11.62
C GLU A 67 8.93 4.30 10.60
N GLY A 68 7.88 4.07 9.80
CA GLY A 68 7.94 3.13 8.68
C GLY A 68 8.66 3.74 7.47
N ALA A 69 9.47 2.93 6.78
CA ALA A 69 10.16 3.32 5.55
C ALA A 69 9.88 2.34 4.40
N SER A 70 8.85 1.52 4.51
CA SER A 70 8.46 0.60 3.42
C SER A 70 7.68 1.36 2.36
N THR A 71 8.05 1.14 1.11
CA THR A 71 7.36 1.69 -0.07
C THR A 71 6.17 0.83 -0.46
N ILE A 72 5.31 1.34 -1.33
CA ILE A 72 4.17 0.59 -1.89
C ILE A 72 4.67 -0.65 -2.63
N GLU A 73 5.75 -0.55 -3.40
CA GLU A 73 6.37 -1.67 -4.09
C GLU A 73 6.84 -2.76 -3.12
N GLN A 74 7.45 -2.39 -2.00
CA GLN A 74 7.88 -3.33 -0.98
C GLN A 74 6.69 -4.02 -0.31
N GLN A 75 5.59 -3.30 -0.12
CA GLN A 75 4.35 -3.88 0.41
C GLN A 75 3.73 -4.86 -0.58
N LEU A 76 3.68 -4.53 -1.87
CA LEU A 76 3.24 -5.44 -2.93
C LEU A 76 4.07 -6.72 -2.97
N VAL A 77 5.41 -6.60 -3.01
CA VAL A 77 6.31 -7.75 -2.99
C VAL A 77 6.03 -8.65 -1.79
N ARG A 78 5.89 -8.07 -0.59
CA ARG A 78 5.62 -8.82 0.64
C ARG A 78 4.34 -9.62 0.57
N VAL A 79 3.26 -9.03 0.06
CA VAL A 79 1.98 -9.73 -0.07
C VAL A 79 2.09 -10.86 -1.11
N LEU A 80 2.67 -10.59 -2.27
CA LEU A 80 2.79 -11.58 -3.35
C LEU A 80 3.72 -12.75 -2.99
N THR A 81 4.82 -12.48 -2.31
CA THR A 81 5.75 -13.53 -1.87
C THR A 81 5.33 -14.23 -0.59
N ASN A 82 4.27 -13.74 0.07
CA ASN A 82 3.78 -14.22 1.37
C ASN A 82 4.89 -14.34 2.43
N ASP A 83 5.90 -13.46 2.36
CA ASP A 83 7.07 -13.50 3.24
C ASP A 83 6.97 -12.39 4.29
N TYR A 84 6.53 -12.77 5.50
CA TYR A 84 6.31 -11.87 6.64
C TYR A 84 7.36 -12.03 7.76
N GLU A 85 8.42 -12.81 7.52
CA GLU A 85 9.49 -12.96 8.50
C GLU A 85 10.13 -11.61 8.86
N ARG A 86 10.49 -11.44 10.13
CA ARG A 86 11.15 -10.23 10.62
C ARG A 86 12.66 -10.35 10.60
N THR A 87 13.24 -10.63 9.42
CA THR A 87 14.68 -10.80 9.23
C THR A 87 15.26 -9.73 8.31
N LEU A 88 16.54 -9.40 8.49
CA LEU A 88 17.27 -8.52 7.57
C LEU A 88 17.37 -9.12 6.17
N LYS A 89 17.56 -10.43 6.07
CA LYS A 89 17.63 -11.16 4.80
C LYS A 89 16.34 -10.94 3.98
N ARG A 90 15.18 -11.14 4.61
CA ARG A 90 13.89 -10.87 3.97
C ARG A 90 13.80 -9.40 3.54
N LYS A 91 14.19 -8.45 4.40
CA LYS A 91 14.11 -7.02 4.06
C LYS A 91 15.01 -6.64 2.88
N LEU A 92 16.20 -7.22 2.77
CA LEU A 92 17.08 -7.02 1.62
C LEU A 92 16.49 -7.63 0.34
N LYS A 93 15.92 -8.85 0.43
CA LYS A 93 15.18 -9.47 -0.68
C LYS A 93 14.02 -8.59 -1.15
N GLU A 94 13.21 -8.09 -0.22
CA GLU A 94 12.07 -7.19 -0.50
C GLU A 94 12.53 -5.91 -1.22
N ILE A 95 13.60 -5.27 -0.76
CA ILE A 95 14.19 -4.07 -1.39
C ILE A 95 14.67 -4.40 -2.82
N TYR A 96 15.39 -5.51 -2.97
CA TYR A 96 15.89 -5.94 -4.28
C TYR A 96 14.75 -6.17 -5.28
N LEU A 97 13.75 -6.97 -4.91
CA LEU A 97 12.60 -7.26 -5.76
C LEU A 97 11.80 -6.00 -6.09
N ALA A 98 11.50 -5.16 -5.09
CA ALA A 98 10.77 -3.90 -5.27
C ALA A 98 11.48 -2.95 -6.26
N SER A 99 12.81 -2.86 -6.18
CA SER A 99 13.61 -2.04 -7.10
C SER A 99 13.57 -2.52 -8.56
N HIS A 100 13.21 -3.79 -8.79
CA HIS A 100 13.10 -4.36 -10.13
C HIS A 100 11.69 -4.27 -10.72
N LEU A 101 10.65 -4.02 -9.91
CA LEU A 101 9.26 -3.97 -10.40
C LEU A 101 9.06 -2.91 -11.49
N ARG A 102 9.79 -1.80 -11.43
CA ARG A 102 9.75 -0.73 -12.43
C ARG A 102 10.19 -1.15 -13.85
N LYS A 103 10.83 -2.28 -13.97
CA LYS A 103 11.18 -2.86 -15.28
C LYS A 103 9.97 -3.54 -15.94
N TYR A 104 8.96 -3.89 -15.16
CA TYR A 104 7.80 -4.68 -15.61
C TYR A 104 6.50 -3.88 -15.63
N ALA A 105 6.37 -2.87 -14.77
CA ALA A 105 5.16 -2.07 -14.67
C ALA A 105 5.45 -0.61 -14.28
N ASP A 106 4.55 0.30 -14.64
CA ASP A 106 4.58 1.67 -14.17
C ASP A 106 4.08 1.78 -12.71
N LYS A 107 4.19 2.97 -12.14
CA LYS A 107 3.82 3.23 -10.75
C LYS A 107 2.32 3.04 -10.49
N GLU A 108 1.48 3.43 -11.42
CA GLU A 108 0.02 3.30 -11.26
C GLU A 108 -0.40 1.84 -11.26
N THR A 109 0.11 1.03 -12.19
CA THR A 109 -0.11 -0.43 -12.23
C THR A 109 0.33 -1.10 -10.93
N ILE A 110 1.50 -0.74 -10.39
CA ILE A 110 1.98 -1.29 -9.11
C ILE A 110 1.05 -0.91 -7.94
N ALA A 111 0.57 0.34 -7.91
CA ALA A 111 -0.34 0.79 -6.86
C ALA A 111 -1.71 0.11 -6.95
N ILE A 112 -2.24 -0.09 -8.17
CA ILE A 112 -3.48 -0.83 -8.43
C ILE A 112 -3.34 -2.25 -7.94
N ALA A 113 -2.31 -2.96 -8.41
CA ALA A 113 -2.02 -4.33 -8.02
C ALA A 113 -1.94 -4.51 -6.50
N TYR A 114 -1.30 -3.57 -5.80
CA TYR A 114 -1.24 -3.60 -4.33
C TYR A 114 -2.61 -3.40 -3.68
N LEU A 115 -3.38 -2.39 -4.12
CA LEU A 115 -4.72 -2.14 -3.56
C LEU A 115 -5.63 -3.36 -3.71
N ASP A 116 -5.56 -4.04 -4.84
CA ASP A 116 -6.47 -5.15 -5.13
C ASP A 116 -6.19 -6.41 -4.32
N ILE A 117 -4.94 -6.65 -3.94
CA ILE A 117 -4.58 -7.86 -3.18
C ILE A 117 -4.35 -7.60 -1.69
N ALA A 118 -4.32 -6.34 -1.28
CA ALA A 118 -4.04 -5.99 0.12
C ALA A 118 -5.09 -6.56 1.07
N TYR A 119 -4.66 -6.86 2.28
CA TYR A 119 -5.51 -7.33 3.35
C TYR A 119 -6.08 -6.16 4.15
N TYR A 120 -7.40 -5.97 4.08
CA TYR A 120 -8.11 -4.90 4.80
C TYR A 120 -8.79 -5.38 6.08
N GLY A 121 -8.85 -6.69 6.30
CA GLY A 121 -9.46 -7.27 7.48
C GLY A 121 -9.92 -8.71 7.27
N ALA A 122 -10.41 -9.35 8.33
CA ALA A 122 -10.73 -10.77 8.36
C ALA A 122 -11.73 -11.19 7.27
N ASN A 123 -12.66 -10.31 6.90
CA ASN A 123 -13.66 -10.55 5.86
C ASN A 123 -13.38 -9.76 4.57
N TYR A 124 -12.25 -9.03 4.50
CA TYR A 124 -11.95 -8.06 3.44
C TYR A 124 -10.55 -8.28 2.89
N GLN A 125 -10.36 -9.38 2.13
CA GLN A 125 -9.07 -9.80 1.58
C GLN A 125 -8.66 -9.09 0.27
N ASN A 126 -9.47 -8.14 -0.21
CA ASN A 126 -9.15 -7.33 -1.41
C ASN A 126 -9.98 -6.05 -1.44
N LEU A 127 -9.62 -5.12 -2.36
CA LEU A 127 -10.30 -3.84 -2.50
C LEU A 127 -11.80 -3.99 -2.77
N LYS A 128 -12.19 -4.88 -3.66
CA LYS A 128 -13.59 -5.11 -4.04
C LYS A 128 -14.47 -5.51 -2.84
N LYS A 129 -13.93 -6.34 -1.95
CA LYS A 129 -14.65 -6.77 -0.74
C LYS A 129 -14.79 -5.65 0.28
N ILE A 130 -13.75 -4.85 0.50
CA ILE A 130 -13.85 -3.75 1.46
C ILE A 130 -14.74 -2.62 0.95
N LEU A 131 -14.79 -2.34 -0.35
CA LEU A 131 -15.68 -1.35 -0.91
C LEU A 131 -17.16 -1.71 -0.73
N LYS A 132 -17.51 -3.00 -0.82
CA LYS A 132 -18.88 -3.48 -0.53
C LYS A 132 -19.33 -3.17 0.89
N ARG A 133 -18.41 -3.13 1.86
CA ARG A 133 -18.73 -2.73 3.24
C ARG A 133 -19.23 -1.29 3.35
N PHE A 134 -18.83 -0.45 2.42
CA PHE A 134 -19.24 0.97 2.36
C PHE A 134 -20.37 1.22 1.35
N ASP A 135 -21.04 0.16 0.88
CA ASP A 135 -22.07 0.23 -0.16
C ASP A 135 -21.63 1.06 -1.37
N THR A 136 -20.35 0.94 -1.73
CA THR A 136 -19.77 1.72 -2.83
C THR A 136 -19.02 0.82 -3.81
N LEU A 137 -18.86 1.34 -5.02
CA LEU A 137 -18.04 0.76 -6.06
C LEU A 137 -16.80 1.62 -6.28
N LEU A 138 -15.78 1.00 -6.84
CA LEU A 138 -14.60 1.74 -7.25
C LEU A 138 -14.96 2.77 -8.32
N SER A 139 -14.74 4.03 -8.03
CA SER A 139 -14.97 5.13 -8.96
C SER A 139 -14.09 6.33 -8.63
N LYS A 140 -13.91 7.21 -9.62
CA LYS A 140 -13.22 8.49 -9.45
C LYS A 140 -13.95 9.44 -8.47
N ASP A 141 -15.25 9.20 -8.26
CA ASP A 141 -16.14 10.06 -7.47
C ASP A 141 -16.35 9.53 -6.04
N MET A 142 -15.59 8.51 -5.61
CA MET A 142 -15.62 8.04 -4.22
C MET A 142 -15.38 9.20 -3.24
N SER A 143 -16.09 9.20 -2.11
CA SER A 143 -15.88 10.24 -1.10
C SER A 143 -14.48 10.15 -0.48
N ASP A 144 -13.98 11.30 0.00
CA ASP A 144 -12.67 11.40 0.64
C ASP A 144 -12.61 10.54 1.90
N GLU A 145 -13.72 10.53 2.67
CA GLU A 145 -13.86 9.73 3.88
C GLU A 145 -13.74 8.23 3.59
N VAL A 146 -14.41 7.75 2.55
CA VAL A 146 -14.35 6.32 2.16
C VAL A 146 -12.94 5.97 1.70
N CYS A 147 -12.31 6.77 0.84
CA CYS A 147 -10.93 6.53 0.42
C CYS A 147 -9.97 6.45 1.60
N ALA A 148 -10.05 7.43 2.52
CA ALA A 148 -9.18 7.48 3.69
C ALA A 148 -9.46 6.31 4.65
N GLU A 149 -10.73 5.92 4.82
CA GLU A 149 -11.13 4.84 5.71
C GLU A 149 -10.74 3.45 5.18
N VAL A 150 -10.84 3.23 3.87
CA VAL A 150 -10.33 2.01 3.21
C VAL A 150 -8.81 1.92 3.40
N VAL A 151 -8.09 2.98 3.08
CA VAL A 151 -6.62 3.01 3.18
C VAL A 151 -6.13 2.89 4.63
N ALA A 152 -6.88 3.42 5.61
CA ALA A 152 -6.53 3.27 7.02
C ALA A 152 -6.45 1.80 7.46
N ARG A 153 -7.23 0.91 6.84
CA ARG A 153 -7.26 -0.53 7.12
C ARG A 153 -6.04 -1.29 6.62
N LEU A 154 -5.26 -0.74 5.72
CA LEU A 154 -3.97 -1.33 5.35
C LEU A 154 -3.02 -1.42 6.55
N LYS A 155 -3.07 -0.42 7.44
CA LYS A 155 -2.28 -0.39 8.67
C LYS A 155 -2.99 -1.04 9.86
N TYR A 156 -4.29 -0.87 9.95
CA TYR A 156 -5.14 -1.38 11.03
C TYR A 156 -6.29 -2.22 10.46
N PRO A 157 -5.98 -3.45 9.99
CA PRO A 157 -7.00 -4.32 9.39
C PRO A 157 -8.18 -4.56 10.34
N GLU A 158 -9.39 -4.62 9.76
CA GLU A 158 -10.61 -4.86 10.51
C GLU A 158 -10.66 -6.30 11.03
N PRO A 159 -10.77 -6.54 12.34
CA PRO A 159 -10.85 -7.89 12.91
C PRO A 159 -12.27 -8.46 12.73
N ASN A 160 -12.42 -9.77 12.97
CA ASN A 160 -13.75 -10.41 12.98
C ASN A 160 -14.71 -9.74 13.98
N THR A 161 -14.21 -9.43 15.17
CA THR A 161 -14.96 -8.68 16.19
C THR A 161 -14.29 -7.34 16.44
N MET A 162 -14.98 -6.26 16.09
CA MET A 162 -14.48 -4.91 16.27
C MET A 162 -14.35 -4.55 17.75
N THR A 163 -13.14 -4.23 18.18
CA THR A 163 -12.89 -3.69 19.53
C THR A 163 -12.85 -2.17 19.48
N GLU A 164 -13.18 -1.49 20.59
CA GLU A 164 -13.13 -0.03 20.68
C GLU A 164 -11.72 0.49 20.37
N LYS A 165 -10.69 -0.14 20.91
CA LYS A 165 -9.29 0.18 20.62
C LYS A 165 -8.98 0.15 19.11
N ARG A 166 -9.46 -0.88 18.38
CA ARG A 166 -9.25 -0.98 16.93
C ARG A 166 -10.02 0.09 16.17
N ARG A 167 -11.25 0.37 16.59
CA ARG A 167 -12.08 1.44 16.03
C ARG A 167 -11.37 2.79 16.14
N GLU A 168 -10.88 3.14 17.31
CA GLU A 168 -10.12 4.38 17.53
C GLU A 168 -8.83 4.44 16.65
N GLN A 169 -8.11 3.33 16.52
CA GLN A 169 -6.91 3.28 15.67
C GLN A 169 -7.24 3.58 14.20
N ILE A 170 -8.34 3.01 13.70
CA ILE A 170 -8.79 3.26 12.32
C ILE A 170 -9.21 4.73 12.17
N ILE A 171 -10.00 5.27 13.10
CA ILE A 171 -10.45 6.68 13.07
C ILE A 171 -9.25 7.64 13.05
N ARG A 172 -8.32 7.51 13.99
CA ARG A 172 -7.13 8.35 14.07
C ARG A 172 -6.26 8.23 12.80
N ARG A 173 -6.16 7.03 12.23
CA ARG A 173 -5.43 6.83 10.97
C ARG A 173 -6.14 7.48 9.80
N LYS A 174 -7.46 7.39 9.71
CA LYS A 174 -8.28 8.08 8.71
C LYS A 174 -8.06 9.59 8.75
N GLU A 175 -8.19 10.20 9.92
CA GLU A 175 -7.97 11.65 10.10
C GLU A 175 -6.55 12.07 9.67
N TYR A 176 -5.54 11.30 10.07
CA TYR A 176 -4.18 11.53 9.61
C TYR A 176 -4.06 11.49 8.09
N ILE A 177 -4.71 10.53 7.42
CA ILE A 177 -4.67 10.38 5.97
C ILE A 177 -5.36 11.57 5.29
N LEU A 178 -6.53 11.99 5.76
CA LEU A 178 -7.24 13.17 5.25
C LEU A 178 -6.38 14.44 5.33
N GLN A 179 -5.75 14.68 6.49
CA GLN A 179 -4.84 15.81 6.67
C GLN A 179 -3.61 15.75 5.73
N ARG A 180 -3.05 14.56 5.56
CA ARG A 180 -1.90 14.36 4.65
C ARG A 180 -2.31 14.55 3.20
N TYR A 181 -3.45 14.04 2.79
CA TYR A 181 -3.98 14.22 1.45
C TYR A 181 -4.20 15.70 1.14
N ALA A 182 -4.90 16.44 2.01
CA ALA A 182 -5.12 17.88 1.85
C ALA A 182 -3.82 18.66 1.71
N LYS A 183 -2.76 18.26 2.43
CA LYS A 183 -1.43 18.91 2.37
C LYS A 183 -0.66 18.62 1.09
N MET A 184 -0.91 17.47 0.44
CA MET A 184 -0.16 17.02 -0.74
C MET A 184 -0.88 17.29 -2.05
N PHE A 185 -2.21 17.29 -2.05
CA PHE A 185 -3.04 17.29 -3.25
C PHE A 185 -4.21 18.30 -3.21
N GLY A 186 -4.43 18.99 -2.07
CA GLY A 186 -5.44 20.04 -1.85
C GLY A 186 -4.99 21.44 -2.20
#